data_b37c6bfdb39f47fc0d91e3056ea8d75e
#
_entry.id   b37c6bfdb39f47fc0d91e3056ea8d75e
#
_cell.length_a   1.000
_cell.length_b   1.000
_cell.length_c   1.000
_cell.angle_alpha   90.00
_cell.angle_beta   90.00
_cell.angle_gamma   90.00
#
_symmetry.space_group_name_H-M   'P 1'
#
loop_
_entity.id
_entity.type
_entity.pdbx_description
1 polymer ?
#
loop_
_entity_poly.entity_id
_entity_poly.type
_entity_poly.pdbx_seq_one_letter_code
_entity_poly.pdbx_strand_id
1 'polypeptide(L)'
;LSMKVFQRLVDEGGFASAARAMDMSPAAVTRTVAALEELLGARLLQRTTRKLSLTDAGEAYLHRVRNILHEVEDAESAAAEHTRELQGTLHVLATPVLASYYLSPRIATWRARHPKVLLDLAIDPFPQARIEEHDVTFLVVDGGFDADIVARPLATTDWIACASPQYLARAGTPQVPQELLRHSFLKFQWPQNSGHSGRRTRLVPAAGDASPVELDWAPALQTTSFDVLLRTALDG
;
A
#
# COMPACT_ATOMS: atom_id res chain seq x y z
N LEU A 1 26.34 12.46 -0.36
CA LEU A 1 26.32 12.60 1.11
C LEU A 1 25.13 13.45 1.56
N SER A 2 24.91 14.65 1.01
CA SER A 2 23.87 15.59 1.47
C SER A 2 22.44 15.03 1.41
N MET A 3 22.12 14.30 0.36
CA MET A 3 20.83 13.60 0.22
C MET A 3 20.62 12.54 1.32
N LYS A 4 21.64 11.70 1.59
CA LYS A 4 21.59 10.70 2.67
C LYS A 4 21.41 11.36 4.05
N VAL A 5 22.10 12.48 4.30
CA VAL A 5 21.97 13.24 5.55
C VAL A 5 20.58 13.84 5.71
N PHE A 6 20.01 14.39 4.63
CA PHE A 6 18.66 14.96 4.66
C PHE A 6 17.59 13.87 4.89
N GLN A 7 17.65 12.76 4.16
CA GLN A 7 16.74 11.62 4.38
C GLN A 7 16.83 11.15 5.83
N ARG A 8 18.05 10.88 6.33
CA ARG A 8 18.23 10.38 7.70
C ARG A 8 17.74 11.34 8.76
N LEU A 9 17.91 12.65 8.54
CA LEU A 9 17.39 13.68 9.43
C LEU A 9 15.86 13.60 9.57
N VAL A 10 15.16 13.36 8.48
CA VAL A 10 13.70 13.25 8.48
C VAL A 10 13.26 11.95 9.13
N ASP A 11 13.88 10.82 8.78
CA ASP A 11 13.55 9.49 9.30
C ASP A 11 13.79 9.39 10.81
N GLU A 12 14.86 10.01 11.33
CA GLU A 12 15.17 10.06 12.76
C GLU A 12 14.40 11.16 13.53
N GLY A 13 13.69 12.03 12.83
CA GLY A 13 12.87 13.08 13.40
C GLY A 13 13.64 14.20 14.12
N GLY A 14 14.98 14.29 13.96
CA GLY A 14 15.77 15.34 14.62
C GLY A 14 17.26 15.30 14.35
N PHE A 15 17.90 16.47 14.45
CA PHE A 15 19.33 16.65 14.16
C PHE A 15 20.26 15.84 15.06
N ALA A 16 19.92 15.70 16.35
CA ALA A 16 20.76 14.96 17.29
C ALA A 16 20.67 13.43 17.09
N SER A 17 19.48 12.92 16.73
CA SER A 17 19.28 11.50 16.42
C SER A 17 19.94 11.13 15.08
N ALA A 18 19.74 11.93 14.05
CA ALA A 18 20.39 11.73 12.76
C ALA A 18 21.94 11.79 12.88
N ALA A 19 22.46 12.73 13.67
CA ALA A 19 23.90 12.84 13.92
C ALA A 19 24.47 11.57 14.53
N ARG A 20 23.82 10.99 15.54
CA ARG A 20 24.21 9.71 16.15
C ARG A 20 24.13 8.56 15.16
N ALA A 21 23.04 8.49 14.38
CA ALA A 21 22.84 7.41 13.40
C ALA A 21 23.85 7.42 12.26
N MET A 22 24.48 8.59 11.98
CA MET A 22 25.43 8.77 10.88
C MET A 22 26.88 8.98 11.36
N ASP A 23 27.15 8.83 12.65
CA ASP A 23 28.47 9.11 13.26
C ASP A 23 29.00 10.52 12.92
N MET A 24 28.10 11.50 12.98
CA MET A 24 28.38 12.91 12.68
C MET A 24 28.11 13.80 13.90
N SER A 25 28.67 15.01 13.91
CA SER A 25 28.24 16.00 14.89
C SER A 25 26.91 16.68 14.45
N PRO A 26 26.03 17.08 15.39
CA PRO A 26 24.79 17.81 15.04
C PRO A 26 25.06 19.09 14.22
N ALA A 27 26.20 19.76 14.48
CA ALA A 27 26.62 20.93 13.70
C ALA A 27 27.00 20.56 12.25
N ALA A 28 27.57 19.37 12.03
CA ALA A 28 27.88 18.90 10.68
C ALA A 28 26.58 18.56 9.90
N VAL A 29 25.64 17.88 10.53
CA VAL A 29 24.32 17.61 9.93
C VAL A 29 23.62 18.92 9.54
N THR A 30 23.60 19.91 10.45
CA THR A 30 22.99 21.21 10.19
C THR A 30 23.65 21.93 9.01
N ARG A 31 24.98 21.95 8.94
CA ARG A 31 25.70 22.58 7.82
C ARG A 31 25.44 21.86 6.50
N THR A 32 25.40 20.53 6.51
CA THR A 32 25.17 19.73 5.30
C THR A 32 23.78 19.99 4.74
N VAL A 33 22.76 20.06 5.60
CA VAL A 33 21.39 20.36 5.15
C VAL A 33 21.26 21.82 4.70
N ALA A 34 21.88 22.78 5.39
CA ALA A 34 21.88 24.17 4.96
C ALA A 34 22.54 24.37 3.59
N ALA A 35 23.69 23.71 3.35
CA ALA A 35 24.34 23.73 2.05
C ALA A 35 23.50 23.07 0.95
N LEU A 36 22.72 22.04 1.28
CA LEU A 36 21.77 21.42 0.35
C LEU A 36 20.65 22.39 -0.03
N GLU A 37 20.03 23.05 0.97
CA GLU A 37 19.00 24.06 0.73
C GLU A 37 19.52 25.24 -0.13
N GLU A 38 20.75 25.65 0.13
CA GLU A 38 21.43 26.70 -0.66
C GLU A 38 21.65 26.25 -2.12
N LEU A 39 22.15 25.05 -2.31
CA LEU A 39 22.36 24.46 -3.64
C LEU A 39 21.06 24.37 -4.45
N LEU A 40 19.96 24.00 -3.80
CA LEU A 40 18.64 23.86 -4.43
C LEU A 40 17.92 25.20 -4.60
N GLY A 41 18.37 26.27 -3.93
CA GLY A 41 17.68 27.55 -3.87
C GLY A 41 16.31 27.48 -3.20
N ALA A 42 16.04 26.43 -2.40
CA ALA A 42 14.77 26.18 -1.76
C ALA A 42 14.94 25.72 -0.31
N ARG A 43 14.01 26.12 0.54
CA ARG A 43 13.93 25.60 1.92
C ARG A 43 13.22 24.27 1.92
N LEU A 44 13.85 23.27 2.52
CA LEU A 44 13.27 21.92 2.68
C LEU A 44 12.67 21.73 4.08
N LEU A 45 13.17 22.48 5.08
CA LEU A 45 12.73 22.40 6.47
C LEU A 45 12.04 23.70 6.91
N GLN A 46 10.96 23.55 7.68
CA GLN A 46 10.31 24.68 8.32
C GLN A 46 11.11 25.19 9.52
N ARG A 47 11.20 26.52 9.68
CA ARG A 47 11.91 27.15 10.79
C ARG A 47 11.05 27.20 12.05
N THR A 48 10.66 26.08 12.63
CA THR A 48 10.00 26.05 13.93
C THR A 48 10.88 25.37 14.97
N THR A 49 10.99 25.99 16.16
CA THR A 49 11.90 25.55 17.24
C THR A 49 11.41 24.33 18.02
N ARG A 50 10.20 23.81 17.74
CA ARG A 50 9.57 22.75 18.55
C ARG A 50 9.49 21.39 17.91
N LYS A 51 9.43 21.30 16.57
CA LYS A 51 9.43 20.00 15.84
C LYS A 51 10.08 20.19 14.48
N LEU A 52 10.80 19.16 14.03
CA LEU A 52 11.23 19.04 12.65
C LEU A 52 9.99 18.85 11.77
N SER A 53 9.79 19.72 10.79
CA SER A 53 8.74 19.59 9.79
C SER A 53 9.28 19.98 8.42
N LEU A 54 8.78 19.33 7.40
CA LEU A 54 9.11 19.61 6.02
C LEU A 54 8.28 20.80 5.49
N THR A 55 8.80 21.45 4.47
CA THR A 55 8.02 22.29 3.55
C THR A 55 7.44 21.42 2.44
N ASP A 56 6.50 21.92 1.64
CA ASP A 56 5.99 21.23 0.45
C ASP A 56 7.14 20.84 -0.51
N ALA A 57 8.13 21.75 -0.68
CA ALA A 57 9.34 21.48 -1.44
C ALA A 57 10.19 20.38 -0.78
N GLY A 58 10.24 20.35 0.56
CA GLY A 58 10.94 19.34 1.34
C GLY A 58 10.33 17.95 1.18
N GLU A 59 9.00 17.85 1.20
CA GLU A 59 8.28 16.58 0.98
C GLU A 59 8.51 16.06 -0.44
N ALA A 60 8.33 16.91 -1.46
CA ALA A 60 8.57 16.54 -2.84
C ALA A 60 10.03 16.12 -3.07
N TYR A 61 10.98 16.83 -2.46
CA TYR A 61 12.40 16.51 -2.56
C TYR A 61 12.76 15.20 -1.84
N LEU A 62 12.21 14.97 -0.63
CA LEU A 62 12.43 13.72 0.12
C LEU A 62 12.00 12.51 -0.67
N HIS A 63 10.83 12.59 -1.29
CA HIS A 63 10.32 11.53 -2.16
C HIS A 63 11.31 11.20 -3.29
N ARG A 64 11.81 12.21 -4.00
CA ARG A 64 12.82 12.02 -5.07
C ARG A 64 14.16 11.50 -4.54
N VAL A 65 14.59 11.98 -3.37
CA VAL A 65 15.85 11.54 -2.74
C VAL A 65 15.78 10.06 -2.38
N ARG A 66 14.68 9.58 -1.84
CA ARG A 66 14.48 8.15 -1.53
C ARG A 66 14.65 7.29 -2.77
N ASN A 67 14.02 7.66 -3.87
CA ASN A 67 14.14 6.94 -5.14
C ASN A 67 15.58 6.96 -5.67
N ILE A 68 16.25 8.12 -5.68
CA ILE A 68 17.64 8.23 -6.13
C ILE A 68 18.60 7.37 -5.28
N LEU A 69 18.42 7.39 -3.96
CA LEU A 69 19.29 6.61 -3.08
C LEU A 69 19.04 5.11 -3.22
N HIS A 70 17.82 4.70 -3.48
CA HIS A 70 17.47 3.33 -3.83
C HIS A 70 18.12 2.90 -5.14
N GLU A 71 18.03 3.70 -6.20
CA GLU A 71 18.72 3.46 -7.48
C GLU A 71 20.25 3.33 -7.32
N VAL A 72 20.85 4.12 -6.42
CA VAL A 72 22.29 4.01 -6.11
C VAL A 72 22.61 2.69 -5.41
N GLU A 73 21.77 2.26 -4.46
CA GLU A 73 21.92 0.98 -3.76
C GLU A 73 21.74 -0.19 -4.72
N ASP A 74 20.80 -0.11 -5.64
CA ASP A 74 20.58 -1.09 -6.71
C ASP A 74 21.79 -1.17 -7.64
N ALA A 75 22.34 -0.02 -8.05
CA ALA A 75 23.53 0.01 -8.89
C ALA A 75 24.76 -0.58 -8.19
N GLU A 76 24.95 -0.27 -6.90
CA GLU A 76 26.01 -0.87 -6.06
C GLU A 76 25.79 -2.38 -5.89
N SER A 77 24.55 -2.83 -5.73
CA SER A 77 24.17 -4.24 -5.63
C SER A 77 24.41 -4.98 -6.95
N ALA A 78 23.97 -4.42 -8.08
CA ALA A 78 24.18 -4.98 -9.42
C ALA A 78 25.67 -5.13 -9.75
N ALA A 79 26.50 -4.19 -9.34
CA ALA A 79 27.95 -4.29 -9.49
C ALA A 79 28.57 -5.39 -8.61
N ALA A 80 27.93 -5.72 -7.49
CA ALA A 80 28.35 -6.75 -6.54
C ALA A 80 27.75 -8.15 -6.85
N GLU A 81 26.79 -8.26 -7.76
CA GLU A 81 25.98 -9.45 -8.03
C GLU A 81 26.73 -10.69 -8.55
N HIS A 82 27.99 -10.57 -8.88
CA HIS A 82 28.79 -11.75 -9.28
C HIS A 82 29.24 -12.63 -8.11
N THR A 83 29.01 -12.25 -6.84
CA THR A 83 29.53 -13.04 -5.69
C THR A 83 28.79 -12.88 -4.35
N ARG A 84 27.62 -12.22 -4.26
CA ARG A 84 27.00 -11.95 -2.96
C ARG A 84 25.61 -12.57 -2.81
N GLU A 85 25.46 -13.30 -1.70
CA GLU A 85 24.18 -13.73 -1.15
C GLU A 85 23.29 -12.49 -0.86
N LEU A 86 22.04 -12.54 -1.32
CA LEU A 86 21.06 -11.44 -1.12
C LEU A 86 20.94 -11.12 0.37
N GLN A 87 21.12 -9.85 0.73
CA GLN A 87 21.00 -9.34 2.10
C GLN A 87 20.46 -7.91 2.12
N GLY A 88 19.86 -7.50 3.22
CA GLY A 88 19.27 -6.17 3.39
C GLY A 88 17.81 -6.24 3.77
N THR A 89 17.06 -5.16 3.54
CA THR A 89 15.61 -5.08 3.82
C THR A 89 14.86 -4.98 2.51
N LEU A 90 13.83 -5.80 2.36
CA LEU A 90 12.84 -5.71 1.28
C LEU A 90 11.56 -5.11 1.86
N HIS A 91 11.23 -3.88 1.44
CA HIS A 91 10.02 -3.19 1.85
C HIS A 91 8.86 -3.56 0.94
N VAL A 92 7.87 -4.22 1.51
CA VAL A 92 6.69 -4.70 0.77
C VAL A 92 5.44 -4.02 1.31
N LEU A 93 4.60 -3.53 0.42
CA LEU A 93 3.29 -3.02 0.75
C LEU A 93 2.22 -3.94 0.16
N ALA A 94 1.20 -4.27 0.93
CA ALA A 94 0.13 -5.12 0.42
C ALA A 94 -1.24 -4.76 1.01
N THR A 95 -2.30 -5.06 0.26
CA THR A 95 -3.64 -5.02 0.83
C THR A 95 -3.82 -6.14 1.86
N PRO A 96 -4.68 -5.97 2.89
CA PRO A 96 -4.86 -6.95 3.97
C PRO A 96 -5.14 -8.38 3.47
N VAL A 97 -6.00 -8.51 2.47
CA VAL A 97 -6.37 -9.82 1.88
C VAL A 97 -5.17 -10.50 1.24
N LEU A 98 -4.41 -9.76 0.41
CA LEU A 98 -3.22 -10.31 -0.24
C LEU A 98 -2.15 -10.68 0.78
N ALA A 99 -1.93 -9.85 1.79
CA ALA A 99 -0.98 -10.13 2.86
C ALA A 99 -1.35 -11.40 3.63
N SER A 100 -2.61 -11.50 4.10
CA SER A 100 -3.05 -12.60 4.96
C SER A 100 -3.18 -13.93 4.23
N TYR A 101 -3.76 -13.94 3.02
CA TYR A 101 -4.13 -15.18 2.35
C TYR A 101 -3.13 -15.63 1.28
N TYR A 102 -2.33 -14.70 0.72
CA TYR A 102 -1.39 -15.03 -0.36
C TYR A 102 0.07 -14.92 0.07
N LEU A 103 0.47 -13.88 0.78
CA LEU A 103 1.87 -13.69 1.19
C LEU A 103 2.20 -14.51 2.44
N SER A 104 1.42 -14.37 3.50
CA SER A 104 1.70 -14.98 4.80
C SER A 104 2.01 -16.49 4.72
N PRO A 105 1.26 -17.34 3.99
CA PRO A 105 1.58 -18.77 3.87
C PRO A 105 2.92 -19.07 3.17
N ARG A 106 3.49 -18.08 2.47
CA ARG A 106 4.71 -18.23 1.66
C ARG A 106 5.95 -17.64 2.33
N ILE A 107 5.76 -16.80 3.34
CA ILE A 107 6.86 -16.09 4.03
C ILE A 107 7.88 -17.06 4.61
N ALA A 108 7.47 -18.14 5.27
CA ALA A 108 8.39 -19.10 5.87
C ALA A 108 9.31 -19.75 4.83
N THR A 109 8.73 -20.20 3.70
CA THR A 109 9.49 -20.82 2.60
C THR A 109 10.42 -19.82 1.93
N TRP A 110 9.95 -18.57 1.73
CA TRP A 110 10.75 -17.51 1.15
C TRP A 110 11.94 -17.15 2.05
N ARG A 111 11.72 -16.99 3.37
CA ARG A 111 12.78 -16.71 4.34
C ARG A 111 13.83 -17.81 4.44
N ALA A 112 13.43 -19.08 4.29
CA ALA A 112 14.39 -20.18 4.26
C ALA A 112 15.35 -20.09 3.07
N ARG A 113 14.93 -19.50 1.95
CA ARG A 113 15.76 -19.27 0.76
C ARG A 113 16.58 -17.99 0.83
N HIS A 114 16.12 -17.00 1.60
CA HIS A 114 16.72 -15.68 1.71
C HIS A 114 16.94 -15.29 3.19
N PRO A 115 17.76 -16.03 3.96
CA PRO A 115 17.85 -15.88 5.42
C PRO A 115 18.42 -14.53 5.87
N LYS A 116 19.18 -13.86 5.00
CA LYS A 116 19.81 -12.56 5.28
C LYS A 116 18.98 -11.36 4.82
N VAL A 117 17.81 -11.59 4.23
CA VAL A 117 16.89 -10.52 3.84
C VAL A 117 15.83 -10.34 4.91
N LEU A 118 15.73 -9.13 5.46
CA LEU A 118 14.59 -8.73 6.29
C LEU A 118 13.41 -8.42 5.36
N LEU A 119 12.29 -9.08 5.55
CA LEU A 119 11.03 -8.72 4.90
C LEU A 119 10.28 -7.76 5.82
N ASP A 120 10.18 -6.50 5.42
CA ASP A 120 9.37 -5.47 6.07
C ASP A 120 8.05 -5.33 5.32
N LEU A 121 6.96 -5.83 5.92
CA LEU A 121 5.65 -5.91 5.29
C LEU A 121 4.68 -4.90 5.92
N ALA A 122 4.41 -3.83 5.19
CA ALA A 122 3.38 -2.87 5.52
C ALA A 122 2.01 -3.30 4.95
N ILE A 123 0.94 -3.01 5.68
CA ILE A 123 -0.42 -3.34 5.29
C ILE A 123 -1.23 -2.06 5.16
N ASP A 124 -1.83 -1.87 3.98
CA ASP A 124 -2.71 -0.75 3.69
C ASP A 124 -3.90 -1.22 2.83
N PRO A 125 -5.16 -0.94 3.23
CA PRO A 125 -6.31 -1.31 2.39
C PRO A 125 -6.36 -0.52 1.06
N PHE A 126 -5.68 0.63 0.98
CA PHE A 126 -5.65 1.51 -0.19
C PHE A 126 -4.22 1.97 -0.50
N PRO A 127 -3.34 1.05 -0.95
CA PRO A 127 -1.91 1.28 -1.04
C PRO A 127 -1.49 2.22 -2.17
N GLN A 128 -2.42 2.65 -3.04
CA GLN A 128 -2.12 3.39 -4.27
C GLN A 128 -1.30 4.68 -4.06
N ALA A 129 -1.56 5.39 -2.96
CA ALA A 129 -0.84 6.63 -2.64
C ALA A 129 0.59 6.42 -2.11
N ARG A 130 0.95 5.16 -1.80
CA ARG A 130 2.22 4.81 -1.14
C ARG A 130 3.07 3.83 -1.94
N ILE A 131 2.71 3.57 -3.19
CA ILE A 131 3.41 2.61 -4.07
C ILE A 131 4.91 2.94 -4.15
N GLU A 132 5.24 4.23 -4.32
CA GLU A 132 6.60 4.69 -4.51
C GLU A 132 7.47 4.71 -3.22
N GLU A 133 6.86 4.41 -2.06
CA GLU A 133 7.58 4.31 -0.78
C GLU A 133 8.18 2.91 -0.55
N HIS A 134 7.85 1.92 -1.41
CA HIS A 134 8.15 0.52 -1.20
C HIS A 134 8.77 -0.12 -2.44
N ASP A 135 9.61 -1.12 -2.25
CA ASP A 135 10.27 -1.86 -3.33
C ASP A 135 9.27 -2.68 -4.15
N VAL A 136 8.28 -3.26 -3.46
CA VAL A 136 7.22 -4.07 -4.08
C VAL A 136 5.88 -3.73 -3.45
N THR A 137 4.88 -3.44 -4.28
CA THR A 137 3.51 -3.25 -3.81
C THR A 137 2.56 -4.27 -4.45
N PHE A 138 1.85 -5.01 -3.60
CA PHE A 138 0.77 -5.91 -4.03
C PHE A 138 -0.57 -5.23 -3.85
N LEU A 139 -1.28 -5.01 -4.95
CA LEU A 139 -2.58 -4.33 -4.93
C LEU A 139 -3.56 -4.99 -5.89
N VAL A 140 -4.83 -4.73 -5.67
CA VAL A 140 -5.90 -5.09 -6.58
C VAL A 140 -6.34 -3.83 -7.29
N VAL A 141 -6.33 -3.89 -8.61
CA VAL A 141 -6.76 -2.77 -9.48
C VAL A 141 -7.77 -3.26 -10.49
N ASP A 142 -8.65 -2.38 -10.87
CA ASP A 142 -9.47 -2.55 -12.06
C ASP A 142 -8.74 -1.99 -13.30
N GLY A 143 -9.25 -2.30 -14.49
CA GLY A 143 -8.57 -2.01 -15.76
C GLY A 143 -8.34 -0.52 -16.09
N GLY A 144 -8.67 0.40 -15.18
CA GLY A 144 -8.47 1.84 -15.34
C GLY A 144 -7.33 2.42 -14.49
N PHE A 145 -6.50 1.57 -13.86
CA PHE A 145 -5.37 2.05 -13.07
C PHE A 145 -4.28 2.59 -13.99
N ASP A 146 -4.03 3.90 -13.87
CA ASP A 146 -3.00 4.62 -14.62
C ASP A 146 -1.97 5.19 -13.65
N ALA A 147 -0.73 4.73 -13.75
CA ALA A 147 0.39 5.22 -12.98
C ALA A 147 1.70 4.95 -13.76
N ASP A 148 2.66 5.83 -13.61
CA ASP A 148 4.00 5.68 -14.19
C ASP A 148 4.86 4.71 -13.37
N ILE A 149 4.46 3.42 -13.41
CA ILE A 149 5.11 2.33 -12.67
C ILE A 149 5.24 1.08 -13.53
N VAL A 150 6.17 0.21 -13.15
CA VAL A 150 6.25 -1.13 -13.73
C VAL A 150 5.26 -2.05 -13.02
N ALA A 151 4.17 -2.41 -13.69
CA ALA A 151 3.17 -3.33 -13.16
C ALA A 151 3.28 -4.70 -13.81
N ARG A 152 3.19 -5.75 -12.99
CA ARG A 152 3.17 -7.14 -13.45
C ARG A 152 1.90 -7.82 -12.96
N PRO A 153 0.97 -8.21 -13.85
CA PRO A 153 -0.23 -8.94 -13.43
C PRO A 153 0.14 -10.31 -12.88
N LEU A 154 -0.38 -10.64 -11.71
CA LEU A 154 -0.19 -11.93 -11.06
C LEU A 154 -1.38 -12.86 -11.29
N ALA A 155 -2.59 -12.32 -11.23
CA ALA A 155 -3.84 -13.02 -11.44
C ALA A 155 -4.96 -12.03 -11.77
N THR A 156 -6.02 -12.55 -12.38
CA THR A 156 -7.30 -11.84 -12.52
C THR A 156 -8.31 -12.52 -11.59
N THR A 157 -9.14 -11.72 -10.92
CA THR A 157 -10.16 -12.20 -9.99
C THR A 157 -11.48 -11.51 -10.28
N ASP A 158 -12.57 -12.20 -10.00
CA ASP A 158 -13.92 -11.64 -10.09
C ASP A 158 -14.46 -11.30 -8.71
N TRP A 159 -15.26 -10.25 -8.64
CA TRP A 159 -16.07 -9.95 -7.48
C TRP A 159 -17.33 -10.79 -7.54
N ILE A 160 -17.56 -11.59 -6.50
CA ILE A 160 -18.75 -12.44 -6.41
C ILE A 160 -19.61 -12.04 -5.21
N ALA A 161 -20.92 -12.14 -5.37
CA ALA A 161 -21.85 -12.09 -4.26
C ALA A 161 -21.91 -13.49 -3.61
N CYS A 162 -21.70 -13.54 -2.30
CA CYS A 162 -21.74 -14.79 -1.54
C CYS A 162 -22.48 -14.61 -0.20
N ALA A 163 -22.97 -15.70 0.34
CA ALA A 163 -23.60 -15.75 1.65
C ALA A 163 -23.32 -17.10 2.32
N SER A 164 -23.39 -17.16 3.66
CA SER A 164 -23.24 -18.41 4.38
C SER A 164 -24.46 -19.33 4.14
N PRO A 165 -24.28 -20.66 4.15
CA PRO A 165 -25.38 -21.59 4.06
C PRO A 165 -26.42 -21.38 5.17
N GLN A 166 -25.97 -21.02 6.38
CA GLN A 166 -26.85 -20.74 7.51
C GLN A 166 -27.76 -19.52 7.25
N TYR A 167 -27.19 -18.45 6.67
CA TYR A 167 -27.97 -17.29 6.28
C TYR A 167 -29.01 -17.66 5.21
N LEU A 168 -28.62 -18.38 4.16
CA LEU A 168 -29.51 -18.78 3.07
C LEU A 168 -30.64 -19.72 3.54
N ALA A 169 -30.34 -20.59 4.49
CA ALA A 169 -31.37 -21.44 5.10
C ALA A 169 -32.47 -20.63 5.83
N ARG A 170 -32.10 -19.48 6.41
CA ARG A 170 -33.03 -18.60 7.13
C ARG A 170 -33.73 -17.59 6.20
N ALA A 171 -33.00 -16.99 5.30
CA ALA A 171 -33.48 -15.86 4.47
C ALA A 171 -33.96 -16.30 3.09
N GLY A 172 -33.72 -17.54 2.68
CA GLY A 172 -33.97 -18.04 1.34
C GLY A 172 -32.80 -17.82 0.40
N THR A 173 -32.80 -18.52 -0.73
CA THR A 173 -31.78 -18.39 -1.79
C THR A 173 -32.37 -17.57 -2.92
N PRO A 174 -31.82 -16.37 -3.24
CA PRO A 174 -32.33 -15.52 -4.32
C PRO A 174 -32.13 -16.22 -5.66
N GLN A 175 -33.17 -16.23 -6.51
CA GLN A 175 -33.13 -16.83 -7.85
C GLN A 175 -32.92 -15.81 -8.95
N VAL A 176 -33.25 -14.55 -8.69
CA VAL A 176 -33.06 -13.42 -9.60
C VAL A 176 -32.40 -12.22 -8.86
N PRO A 177 -31.66 -11.37 -9.58
CA PRO A 177 -30.96 -10.26 -8.95
C PRO A 177 -31.86 -9.33 -8.09
N GLN A 178 -33.11 -9.12 -8.48
CA GLN A 178 -34.05 -8.25 -7.78
C GLN A 178 -34.42 -8.75 -6.37
N GLU A 179 -34.36 -10.05 -6.15
CA GLU A 179 -34.63 -10.65 -4.83
C GLU A 179 -33.58 -10.29 -3.81
N LEU A 180 -32.34 -9.95 -4.25
CA LEU A 180 -31.25 -9.48 -3.38
C LEU A 180 -31.66 -8.23 -2.58
N LEU A 181 -32.55 -7.39 -3.07
CA LEU A 181 -33.08 -6.21 -2.34
C LEU A 181 -33.77 -6.57 -1.02
N ARG A 182 -34.18 -7.82 -0.83
CA ARG A 182 -34.80 -8.34 0.40
C ARG A 182 -33.76 -8.96 1.37
N HIS A 183 -32.48 -9.04 0.95
CA HIS A 183 -31.41 -9.64 1.72
C HIS A 183 -30.56 -8.57 2.40
N SER A 184 -29.96 -8.92 3.54
CA SER A 184 -28.97 -8.08 4.20
C SER A 184 -27.71 -7.99 3.35
N PHE A 185 -27.26 -6.77 3.08
CA PHE A 185 -26.10 -6.52 2.25
C PHE A 185 -24.90 -6.05 3.09
N LEU A 186 -23.80 -6.78 2.99
CA LEU A 186 -22.51 -6.40 3.58
C LEU A 186 -21.65 -5.82 2.45
N LYS A 187 -21.28 -4.55 2.59
CA LYS A 187 -20.58 -3.81 1.53
C LYS A 187 -19.20 -3.39 1.95
N PHE A 188 -18.23 -3.61 1.07
CA PHE A 188 -16.91 -3.02 1.22
C PHE A 188 -16.97 -1.51 0.93
N GLN A 189 -16.40 -0.71 1.83
CA GLN A 189 -16.34 0.73 1.70
C GLN A 189 -15.09 1.16 0.93
N TRP A 190 -15.28 1.55 -0.30
CA TRP A 190 -14.24 2.14 -1.13
C TRP A 190 -14.03 3.62 -0.81
N PRO A 191 -12.83 4.18 -1.07
CA PRO A 191 -12.62 5.63 -1.03
C PRO A 191 -13.63 6.37 -1.90
N GLN A 192 -14.02 7.59 -1.50
CA GLN A 192 -15.09 8.35 -2.18
C GLN A 192 -14.78 8.69 -3.65
N ASN A 193 -13.51 8.77 -4.00
CA ASN A 193 -13.00 9.04 -5.36
C ASN A 193 -12.82 7.77 -6.21
N SER A 194 -13.10 6.59 -5.67
CA SER A 194 -13.14 5.35 -6.46
C SER A 194 -14.51 5.25 -7.18
N GLY A 195 -14.53 4.78 -8.40
CA GLY A 195 -15.77 4.55 -9.16
C GLY A 195 -16.78 3.59 -8.50
N HIS A 196 -16.42 3.00 -7.36
CA HIS A 196 -17.19 2.00 -6.60
C HIS A 196 -17.87 2.56 -5.33
N SER A 197 -17.75 3.87 -5.06
CA SER A 197 -18.26 4.48 -3.81
C SER A 197 -19.78 4.70 -3.77
N GLY A 198 -20.50 4.49 -4.87
CA GLY A 198 -21.95 4.72 -4.97
C GLY A 198 -22.83 3.70 -4.21
N ARG A 199 -24.10 4.05 -3.99
CA ARG A 199 -25.13 3.14 -3.43
C ARG A 199 -25.53 2.03 -4.42
N ARG A 200 -25.38 2.29 -5.73
CA ARG A 200 -25.74 1.32 -6.77
C ARG A 200 -24.69 0.23 -6.87
N THR A 201 -25.16 -1.00 -6.92
CA THR A 201 -24.32 -2.18 -7.14
C THR A 201 -24.67 -2.74 -8.51
N ARG A 202 -23.68 -2.81 -9.39
CA ARG A 202 -23.81 -3.40 -10.72
C ARG A 202 -23.46 -4.88 -10.65
N LEU A 203 -24.41 -5.72 -10.97
CA LEU A 203 -24.25 -7.17 -11.09
C LEU A 203 -24.09 -7.53 -12.56
N VAL A 204 -23.03 -8.27 -12.86
CA VAL A 204 -22.75 -8.77 -14.20
C VAL A 204 -22.96 -10.28 -14.18
N PRO A 205 -23.66 -10.87 -15.16
CA PRO A 205 -23.81 -12.32 -15.25
C PRO A 205 -22.44 -13.00 -15.33
N ALA A 206 -22.25 -14.08 -14.59
CA ALA A 206 -21.03 -14.90 -14.65
C ALA A 206 -20.92 -15.66 -15.97
N ALA A 207 -22.03 -15.93 -16.66
CA ALA A 207 -22.09 -16.58 -17.95
C ALA A 207 -23.38 -16.20 -18.70
N GLY A 208 -23.36 -16.32 -20.04
CA GLY A 208 -24.50 -16.05 -20.91
C GLY A 208 -24.62 -14.58 -21.35
N ASP A 209 -25.64 -14.29 -22.18
CA ASP A 209 -25.86 -12.98 -22.83
C ASP A 209 -26.79 -12.05 -22.04
N ALA A 210 -27.07 -12.34 -20.77
CA ALA A 210 -27.93 -11.51 -19.97
C ALA A 210 -27.30 -10.14 -19.71
N SER A 211 -28.10 -9.07 -19.76
CA SER A 211 -27.61 -7.71 -19.51
C SER A 211 -27.29 -7.50 -18.03
N PRO A 212 -26.26 -6.70 -17.71
CA PRO A 212 -25.97 -6.29 -16.35
C PRO A 212 -27.17 -5.62 -15.67
N VAL A 213 -27.35 -5.87 -14.38
CA VAL A 213 -28.42 -5.31 -13.56
C VAL A 213 -27.83 -4.36 -12.53
N GLU A 214 -28.39 -3.15 -12.41
CA GLU A 214 -28.06 -2.21 -11.36
C GLU A 214 -29.10 -2.25 -10.24
N LEU A 215 -28.65 -2.42 -9.01
CA LEU A 215 -29.49 -2.45 -7.83
C LEU A 215 -29.13 -1.30 -6.89
N ASP A 216 -30.12 -0.53 -6.43
CA ASP A 216 -29.95 0.38 -5.29
C ASP A 216 -30.15 -0.41 -3.99
N TRP A 217 -29.10 -1.09 -3.57
CA TRP A 217 -29.13 -2.01 -2.45
C TRP A 217 -28.50 -1.35 -1.22
N ALA A 218 -29.33 -1.00 -0.24
CA ALA A 218 -28.87 -0.36 0.98
C ALA A 218 -28.07 -1.37 1.85
N PRO A 219 -26.81 -1.08 2.22
CA PRO A 219 -26.04 -1.98 3.03
C PRO A 219 -26.54 -2.00 4.48
N ALA A 220 -26.60 -3.19 5.08
CA ALA A 220 -26.79 -3.39 6.51
C ALA A 220 -25.49 -3.16 7.30
N LEU A 221 -24.33 -3.43 6.68
CA LEU A 221 -22.99 -3.13 7.19
C LEU A 221 -22.14 -2.57 6.06
N GLN A 222 -21.35 -1.55 6.37
CA GLN A 222 -20.32 -1.02 5.47
C GLN A 222 -19.00 -0.88 6.24
N THR A 223 -17.91 -1.41 5.69
CA THR A 223 -16.60 -1.41 6.33
C THR A 223 -15.47 -1.43 5.30
N THR A 224 -14.30 -0.94 5.67
CA THR A 224 -13.06 -1.02 4.89
C THR A 224 -12.27 -2.31 5.13
N SER A 225 -12.79 -3.25 5.94
CA SER A 225 -12.14 -4.51 6.27
C SER A 225 -12.86 -5.70 5.65
N PHE A 226 -12.19 -6.39 4.73
CA PHE A 226 -12.68 -7.65 4.16
C PHE A 226 -12.82 -8.76 5.19
N ASP A 227 -11.94 -8.81 6.20
CA ASP A 227 -12.03 -9.81 7.27
C ASP A 227 -13.31 -9.63 8.10
N VAL A 228 -13.69 -8.39 8.38
CA VAL A 228 -14.97 -8.10 9.06
C VAL A 228 -16.14 -8.55 8.20
N LEU A 229 -16.14 -8.23 6.88
CA LEU A 229 -17.20 -8.68 5.97
C LEU A 229 -17.29 -10.21 5.92
N LEU A 230 -16.16 -10.88 5.74
CA LEU A 230 -16.10 -12.34 5.65
C LEU A 230 -16.60 -13.00 6.94
N ARG A 231 -16.11 -12.56 8.10
CA ARG A 231 -16.54 -13.10 9.40
C ARG A 231 -18.02 -12.87 9.63
N THR A 232 -18.52 -11.64 9.42
CA THR A 232 -19.93 -11.33 9.56
C THR A 232 -20.81 -12.18 8.62
N ALA A 233 -20.34 -12.41 7.37
CA ALA A 233 -21.07 -13.26 6.43
C ALA A 233 -21.07 -14.75 6.85
N LEU A 234 -19.99 -15.23 7.47
CA LEU A 234 -19.90 -16.61 7.97
C LEU A 234 -20.77 -16.84 9.21
N ASP A 235 -20.90 -15.84 10.07
CA ASP A 235 -21.72 -15.90 11.29
C ASP A 235 -23.22 -15.82 10.98
N GLY A 236 -23.64 -15.52 9.75
CA GLY A 236 -25.04 -15.50 9.30
C GLY A 236 -25.74 -14.19 9.53
#